data_f058e7bc43a7a2ddd781abdc6d9c069c
#
_entry.id   f058e7bc43a7a2ddd781abdc6d9c069c
#
_cell.length_a   1.000
_cell.length_b   1.000
_cell.length_c   1.000
_cell.angle_alpha   90.00
_cell.angle_beta   90.00
_cell.angle_gamma   90.00
#
_symmetry.space_group_name_H-M   'P 1'
#
loop_
_entity.id
_entity.type
_entity.pdbx_description
1 polymer ?
#
loop_
_entity_poly.entity_id
_entity_poly.type
_entity_poly.pdbx_seq_one_letter_code
_entity_poly.pdbx_strand_id
1 'polypeptide(L)'
;MINKPTLSIGLIGSGFMGKAHVFGFATAQKVFDIPAKVNLHTLADIDQQTAKSAADEFGFKNSTDNWRDLVNNPEIDIIDITAPNALHKEMALEAIYSGKHVYCEKPLAPLFSDAFEMTNAAEKMGVKTQVGFNYLCNPMITLAKEMIAGGELGEIRSYRGIHAEDYMSNANDPFTFRHDPAGGGALADLGSHALATAEFLLGEIKEVMGDCINLISERPEIGGGNKAVQVDDIGRAFVRFSNGASGYVEGNWVATGRKMQHDFEVHGSKGALFFTQERLNELHFYSTKDARGRRGFRKIEAAPDHYPYGNFCVAPGHQIGFNDLKAIEIAGYLNAIMGNSPEPFSFRQGMRIQHLIEKIQKSSNTRRWLSV
;
A
#
# COMPACT_ATOMS: atom_id res chain seq x y z
N MET A 1 33.09 -8.52 14.85
CA MET A 1 31.92 -7.93 14.19
C MET A 1 31.65 -8.76 12.94
N ILE A 2 30.49 -9.42 12.86
CA ILE A 2 30.11 -10.17 11.65
C ILE A 2 29.97 -9.12 10.54
N ASN A 3 30.66 -9.32 9.43
CA ASN A 3 30.57 -8.41 8.29
C ASN A 3 29.21 -8.61 7.63
N LYS A 4 28.25 -7.71 7.88
CA LYS A 4 26.92 -7.76 7.26
C LYS A 4 27.07 -7.57 5.75
N PRO A 5 26.41 -8.36 4.88
CA PRO A 5 26.39 -8.12 3.44
C PRO A 5 25.79 -6.76 3.13
N THR A 6 26.09 -6.23 1.98
CA THR A 6 25.53 -4.96 1.49
C THR A 6 24.45 -5.28 0.45
N LEU A 7 23.28 -4.67 0.57
CA LEU A 7 22.23 -4.65 -0.43
C LEU A 7 22.21 -3.27 -1.10
N SER A 8 22.49 -3.24 -2.38
CA SER A 8 22.53 -2.00 -3.18
C SER A 8 21.17 -1.75 -3.83
N ILE A 9 20.67 -0.53 -3.70
CA ILE A 9 19.36 -0.09 -4.17
C ILE A 9 19.51 0.73 -5.46
N GLY A 10 18.74 0.38 -6.47
CA GLY A 10 18.45 1.21 -7.63
C GLY A 10 17.00 1.73 -7.51
N LEU A 11 16.84 3.06 -7.39
CA LEU A 11 15.52 3.71 -7.30
C LEU A 11 15.11 4.26 -8.67
N ILE A 12 13.88 3.98 -9.09
CA ILE A 12 13.28 4.54 -10.31
C ILE A 12 12.13 5.46 -9.93
N GLY A 13 12.30 6.77 -10.16
CA GLY A 13 11.34 7.82 -9.82
C GLY A 13 11.67 8.51 -8.50
N SER A 14 11.77 9.85 -8.52
CA SER A 14 12.14 10.69 -7.38
C SER A 14 10.98 11.48 -6.79
N GLY A 15 9.74 11.15 -7.17
CA GLY A 15 8.54 11.81 -6.67
C GLY A 15 8.32 11.60 -5.17
N PHE A 16 7.12 11.97 -4.69
CA PHE A 16 6.76 11.86 -3.26
C PHE A 16 7.05 10.46 -2.68
N MET A 17 6.66 9.39 -3.41
CA MET A 17 6.91 8.03 -2.93
C MET A 17 8.39 7.65 -2.98
N GLY A 18 9.15 8.07 -4.02
CA GLY A 18 10.59 7.87 -4.06
C GLY A 18 11.29 8.46 -2.84
N LYS A 19 10.94 9.70 -2.47
CA LYS A 19 11.45 10.35 -1.25
C LYS A 19 11.06 9.59 0.02
N ALA A 20 9.82 9.10 0.11
CA ALA A 20 9.35 8.32 1.27
C ALA A 20 10.09 6.97 1.38
N HIS A 21 10.39 6.31 0.25
CA HIS A 21 11.17 5.07 0.22
C HIS A 21 12.62 5.29 0.69
N VAL A 22 13.27 6.34 0.20
CA VAL A 22 14.63 6.70 0.65
C VAL A 22 14.68 6.95 2.15
N PHE A 23 13.72 7.71 2.68
CA PHE A 23 13.58 7.91 4.12
C PHE A 23 13.40 6.57 4.85
N GLY A 24 12.55 5.69 4.32
CA GLY A 24 12.31 4.35 4.86
C GLY A 24 13.58 3.49 4.89
N PHE A 25 14.35 3.43 3.79
CA PHE A 25 15.62 2.69 3.74
C PHE A 25 16.65 3.24 4.74
N ALA A 26 16.78 4.55 4.84
CA ALA A 26 17.69 5.20 5.78
C ALA A 26 17.31 4.95 7.24
N THR A 27 16.01 5.03 7.55
CA THR A 27 15.46 4.86 8.90
C THR A 27 15.47 3.39 9.33
N ALA A 28 15.09 2.47 8.45
CA ALA A 28 15.02 1.03 8.77
C ALA A 28 16.35 0.49 9.33
N GLN A 29 17.49 0.88 8.75
CA GLN A 29 18.81 0.46 9.21
C GLN A 29 19.20 0.99 10.61
N LYS A 30 18.56 2.06 11.06
CA LYS A 30 18.85 2.70 12.34
C LYS A 30 17.94 2.18 13.46
N VAL A 31 16.72 1.82 13.09
CA VAL A 31 15.65 1.45 14.02
C VAL A 31 15.57 -0.06 14.22
N PHE A 32 15.92 -0.84 13.19
CA PHE A 32 15.85 -2.29 13.22
C PHE A 32 17.24 -2.93 13.11
N ASP A 33 17.41 -4.10 13.72
CA ASP A 33 18.61 -4.93 13.53
C ASP A 33 18.50 -5.72 12.22
N ILE A 34 18.65 -5.02 11.09
CA ILE A 34 18.63 -5.64 9.78
C ILE A 34 19.99 -6.34 9.55
N PRO A 35 20.01 -7.61 9.10
CA PRO A 35 21.25 -8.37 8.91
C PRO A 35 22.01 -7.99 7.62
N ALA A 36 21.72 -6.85 7.02
CA ALA A 36 22.38 -6.29 5.85
C ALA A 36 22.63 -4.79 6.02
N LYS A 37 23.59 -4.26 5.29
CA LYS A 37 23.77 -2.80 5.08
C LYS A 37 23.01 -2.43 3.82
N VAL A 38 22.37 -1.26 3.80
CA VAL A 38 21.75 -0.70 2.59
C VAL A 38 22.67 0.35 1.99
N ASN A 39 22.86 0.29 0.69
CA ASN A 39 23.62 1.25 -0.10
C ASN A 39 22.72 1.87 -1.17
N LEU A 40 22.47 3.16 -1.11
CA LEU A 40 21.76 3.91 -2.15
C LEU A 40 22.71 4.08 -3.35
N HIS A 41 22.56 3.18 -4.34
CA HIS A 41 23.56 3.05 -5.41
C HIS A 41 23.29 4.02 -6.57
N THR A 42 22.15 3.89 -7.25
CA THR A 42 21.80 4.70 -8.43
C THR A 42 20.34 5.11 -8.40
N LEU A 43 20.06 6.37 -8.73
CA LEU A 43 18.71 6.89 -8.93
C LEU A 43 18.48 7.16 -10.42
N ALA A 44 17.36 6.71 -10.97
CA ALA A 44 16.89 7.01 -12.31
C ALA A 44 15.63 7.86 -12.28
N ASP A 45 15.55 8.86 -13.16
CA ASP A 45 14.34 9.65 -13.38
C ASP A 45 14.20 10.02 -14.87
N ILE A 46 13.16 10.78 -15.21
CA ILE A 46 12.74 11.08 -16.59
C ILE A 46 13.81 11.81 -17.42
N ASP A 47 14.68 12.59 -16.77
CA ASP A 47 15.80 13.29 -17.39
C ASP A 47 17.00 13.35 -16.46
N GLN A 48 18.18 13.54 -17.03
CA GLN A 48 19.45 13.53 -16.29
C GLN A 48 19.56 14.64 -15.24
N GLN A 49 18.95 15.80 -15.46
CA GLN A 49 19.01 16.91 -14.51
C GLN A 49 18.17 16.60 -13.28
N THR A 50 16.95 16.12 -13.48
CA THR A 50 16.03 15.66 -12.41
C THR A 50 16.66 14.52 -11.62
N ALA A 51 17.19 13.49 -12.32
CA ALA A 51 17.85 12.36 -11.70
C ALA A 51 19.05 12.78 -10.84
N LYS A 52 19.91 13.67 -11.37
CA LYS A 52 21.07 14.15 -10.63
C LYS A 52 20.70 14.97 -9.40
N SER A 53 19.76 15.91 -9.54
CA SER A 53 19.31 16.73 -8.42
C SER A 53 18.73 15.89 -7.28
N ALA A 54 17.90 14.90 -7.64
CA ALA A 54 17.31 13.99 -6.66
C ALA A 54 18.37 13.05 -6.05
N ALA A 55 19.33 12.55 -6.82
CA ALA A 55 20.41 11.72 -6.31
C ALA A 55 21.26 12.47 -5.28
N ASP A 56 21.62 13.73 -5.58
CA ASP A 56 22.37 14.58 -4.67
C ASP A 56 21.57 14.87 -3.38
N GLU A 57 20.25 15.15 -3.48
CA GLU A 57 19.36 15.37 -2.32
C GLU A 57 19.20 14.10 -1.46
N PHE A 58 19.00 12.95 -2.10
CA PHE A 58 18.66 11.70 -1.43
C PHE A 58 19.88 10.89 -0.99
N GLY A 59 21.08 11.27 -1.43
CA GLY A 59 22.33 10.62 -1.06
C GLY A 59 22.66 9.37 -1.88
N PHE A 60 22.17 9.28 -3.12
CA PHE A 60 22.61 8.25 -4.08
C PHE A 60 23.99 8.58 -4.64
N LYS A 61 24.78 7.53 -4.91
CA LYS A 61 26.12 7.69 -5.46
C LYS A 61 26.12 8.09 -6.93
N ASN A 62 25.14 7.61 -7.69
CA ASN A 62 25.04 7.78 -9.13
C ASN A 62 23.62 8.20 -9.53
N SER A 63 23.51 8.78 -10.73
CA SER A 63 22.22 9.13 -11.35
C SER A 63 22.25 8.83 -12.85
N THR A 64 21.09 8.53 -13.42
CA THR A 64 20.90 8.31 -14.87
C THR A 64 19.48 8.69 -15.29
N ASP A 65 19.29 9.00 -16.58
CA ASP A 65 17.96 9.18 -17.19
C ASP A 65 17.45 7.90 -17.86
N ASN A 66 18.20 6.80 -17.75
CA ASN A 66 17.84 5.50 -18.29
C ASN A 66 17.74 4.44 -17.18
N TRP A 67 16.53 4.10 -16.76
CA TRP A 67 16.29 3.13 -15.70
C TRP A 67 16.86 1.72 -16.01
N ARG A 68 17.09 1.38 -17.30
CA ARG A 68 17.72 0.10 -17.69
C ARG A 68 19.18 -0.01 -17.26
N ASP A 69 19.84 1.12 -17.03
CA ASP A 69 21.18 1.10 -16.47
C ASP A 69 21.22 0.53 -15.05
N LEU A 70 20.13 0.72 -14.27
CA LEU A 70 19.98 0.14 -12.95
C LEU A 70 19.77 -1.37 -13.04
N VAL A 71 18.86 -1.79 -13.92
CA VAL A 71 18.49 -3.20 -14.09
C VAL A 71 19.68 -4.04 -14.57
N ASN A 72 20.48 -3.50 -15.47
CA ASN A 72 21.65 -4.17 -16.04
C ASN A 72 22.91 -4.08 -15.18
N ASN A 73 22.90 -3.29 -14.10
CA ASN A 73 24.07 -3.13 -13.24
C ASN A 73 24.19 -4.32 -12.26
N PRO A 74 25.28 -5.11 -12.32
CA PRO A 74 25.48 -6.24 -11.42
C PRO A 74 25.70 -5.84 -9.95
N GLU A 75 26.05 -4.57 -9.68
CA GLU A 75 26.25 -4.06 -8.32
C GLU A 75 24.94 -3.68 -7.60
N ILE A 76 23.81 -3.72 -8.30
CA ILE A 76 22.47 -3.43 -7.74
C ILE A 76 21.75 -4.75 -7.44
N ASP A 77 21.24 -4.88 -6.23
CA ASP A 77 20.52 -6.07 -5.75
C ASP A 77 19.01 -5.90 -5.80
N ILE A 78 18.52 -4.67 -5.55
CA ILE A 78 17.11 -4.32 -5.43
C ILE A 78 16.77 -3.20 -6.41
N ILE A 79 15.73 -3.40 -7.20
CA ILE A 79 15.10 -2.34 -7.99
C ILE A 79 13.84 -1.88 -7.25
N ASP A 80 13.80 -0.60 -6.92
CA ASP A 80 12.71 0.07 -6.22
C ASP A 80 11.96 0.97 -7.21
N ILE A 81 10.67 0.66 -7.49
CA ILE A 81 9.88 1.27 -8.55
C ILE A 81 8.82 2.17 -7.93
N THR A 82 8.99 3.48 -8.07
CA THR A 82 8.04 4.52 -7.64
C THR A 82 7.59 5.41 -8.82
N ALA A 83 7.70 4.86 -10.02
CA ALA A 83 7.28 5.45 -11.30
C ALA A 83 5.74 5.44 -11.45
N PRO A 84 5.17 6.10 -12.48
CA PRO A 84 3.75 5.99 -12.81
C PRO A 84 3.31 4.54 -13.09
N ASN A 85 2.08 4.19 -12.66
CA ASN A 85 1.53 2.82 -12.71
C ASN A 85 1.68 2.11 -14.06
N ALA A 86 1.54 2.85 -15.16
CA ALA A 86 1.64 2.31 -16.53
C ALA A 86 3.02 1.69 -16.85
N LEU A 87 4.06 2.09 -16.11
CA LEU A 87 5.44 1.65 -16.33
C LEU A 87 5.86 0.49 -15.42
N HIS A 88 5.07 0.18 -14.38
CA HIS A 88 5.43 -0.83 -13.37
C HIS A 88 5.74 -2.18 -13.99
N LYS A 89 4.91 -2.66 -14.93
CA LYS A 89 5.08 -3.98 -15.55
C LYS A 89 6.42 -4.12 -16.27
N GLU A 90 6.73 -3.21 -17.18
CA GLU A 90 7.96 -3.28 -17.97
C GLU A 90 9.19 -3.25 -17.06
N MET A 91 9.24 -2.28 -16.15
CA MET A 91 10.35 -2.12 -15.22
C MET A 91 10.53 -3.32 -14.29
N ALA A 92 9.43 -3.84 -13.74
CA ALA A 92 9.48 -4.98 -12.83
C ALA A 92 9.89 -6.27 -13.55
N LEU A 93 9.36 -6.54 -14.75
CA LEU A 93 9.70 -7.75 -15.51
C LEU A 93 11.17 -7.77 -15.91
N GLU A 94 11.70 -6.65 -16.43
CA GLU A 94 13.12 -6.57 -16.78
C GLU A 94 14.02 -6.76 -15.54
N ALA A 95 13.65 -6.17 -14.39
CA ALA A 95 14.37 -6.35 -13.14
C ALA A 95 14.32 -7.81 -12.66
N ILE A 96 13.15 -8.45 -12.67
CA ILE A 96 12.94 -9.85 -12.29
C ILE A 96 13.79 -10.79 -13.17
N TYR A 97 13.75 -10.63 -14.50
CA TYR A 97 14.52 -11.47 -15.42
C TYR A 97 16.04 -11.24 -15.31
N SER A 98 16.46 -10.09 -14.81
CA SER A 98 17.86 -9.80 -14.46
C SER A 98 18.25 -10.32 -13.07
N GLY A 99 17.36 -11.06 -12.39
CA GLY A 99 17.61 -11.67 -11.08
C GLY A 99 17.57 -10.68 -9.91
N LYS A 100 17.03 -9.46 -10.10
CA LYS A 100 16.93 -8.47 -9.05
C LYS A 100 15.70 -8.71 -8.18
N HIS A 101 15.81 -8.42 -6.88
CA HIS A 101 14.66 -8.27 -6.00
C HIS A 101 13.91 -6.98 -6.37
N VAL A 102 12.57 -6.98 -6.25
CA VAL A 102 11.77 -5.83 -6.71
C VAL A 102 10.84 -5.33 -5.62
N TYR A 103 10.93 -4.04 -5.33
CA TYR A 103 9.95 -3.30 -4.59
C TYR A 103 9.19 -2.39 -5.56
N CYS A 104 7.86 -2.55 -5.66
CA CYS A 104 7.02 -1.77 -6.57
C CYS A 104 5.91 -1.08 -5.81
N GLU A 105 5.66 0.19 -6.10
CA GLU A 105 4.52 0.90 -5.53
C GLU A 105 3.18 0.30 -6.00
N LYS A 106 2.14 0.59 -5.22
CA LYS A 106 0.75 0.21 -5.51
C LYS A 106 0.09 1.23 -6.48
N PRO A 107 -0.92 0.83 -7.26
CA PRO A 107 -1.28 -0.56 -7.55
C PRO A 107 -0.16 -1.28 -8.30
N LEU A 108 -0.04 -2.59 -8.11
CA LEU A 108 1.07 -3.37 -8.70
C LEU A 108 1.14 -3.20 -10.23
N ALA A 109 0.00 -3.17 -10.88
CA ALA A 109 -0.14 -2.88 -12.31
C ALA A 109 -1.54 -2.35 -12.61
N PRO A 110 -1.77 -1.66 -13.75
CA PRO A 110 -3.10 -1.23 -14.18
C PRO A 110 -4.08 -2.37 -14.44
N LEU A 111 -3.59 -3.52 -14.94
CA LEU A 111 -4.40 -4.68 -15.32
C LEU A 111 -4.03 -5.91 -14.49
N PHE A 112 -5.03 -6.74 -14.16
CA PHE A 112 -4.81 -8.02 -13.49
C PHE A 112 -3.90 -8.95 -14.29
N SER A 113 -4.04 -9.01 -15.62
CA SER A 113 -3.17 -9.82 -16.49
C SER A 113 -1.69 -9.45 -16.35
N ASP A 114 -1.40 -8.16 -16.19
CA ASP A 114 -0.04 -7.66 -16.01
C ASP A 114 0.50 -8.00 -14.63
N ALA A 115 -0.29 -7.79 -13.58
CA ALA A 115 0.06 -8.19 -12.22
C ALA A 115 0.27 -9.72 -12.11
N PHE A 116 -0.52 -10.52 -12.84
CA PHE A 116 -0.38 -11.97 -12.92
C PHE A 116 0.94 -12.39 -13.58
N GLU A 117 1.30 -11.76 -14.69
CA GLU A 117 2.56 -12.00 -15.39
C GLU A 117 3.77 -11.66 -14.51
N MET A 118 3.75 -10.48 -13.86
CA MET A 118 4.79 -10.03 -12.94
C MET A 118 4.97 -11.00 -11.76
N THR A 119 3.86 -11.46 -11.18
CA THR A 119 3.87 -12.39 -10.05
C THR A 119 4.48 -13.75 -10.46
N ASN A 120 4.01 -14.32 -11.58
CA ASN A 120 4.52 -15.59 -12.07
C ASN A 120 6.01 -15.52 -12.44
N ALA A 121 6.45 -14.43 -13.05
CA ALA A 121 7.85 -14.20 -13.37
C ALA A 121 8.71 -14.18 -12.09
N ALA A 122 8.28 -13.43 -11.07
CA ALA A 122 9.00 -13.32 -9.80
C ALA A 122 9.12 -14.69 -9.08
N GLU A 123 8.02 -15.45 -9.03
CA GLU A 123 8.01 -16.79 -8.43
C GLU A 123 8.91 -17.76 -9.19
N LYS A 124 8.88 -17.74 -10.53
CA LYS A 124 9.74 -18.58 -11.37
C LYS A 124 11.22 -18.25 -11.21
N MET A 125 11.56 -16.98 -11.08
CA MET A 125 12.94 -16.51 -10.89
C MET A 125 13.41 -16.62 -9.43
N GLY A 126 12.50 -16.87 -8.48
CA GLY A 126 12.81 -16.98 -7.05
C GLY A 126 13.26 -15.67 -6.40
N VAL A 127 12.96 -14.53 -7.02
CA VAL A 127 13.28 -13.21 -6.47
C VAL A 127 12.25 -12.79 -5.43
N LYS A 128 12.69 -12.03 -4.44
CA LYS A 128 11.81 -11.46 -3.43
C LYS A 128 11.13 -10.19 -3.95
N THR A 129 9.86 -10.03 -3.63
CA THR A 129 9.05 -8.90 -4.10
C THR A 129 8.32 -8.22 -2.96
N GLN A 130 8.05 -6.91 -3.10
CA GLN A 130 7.26 -6.12 -2.17
C GLN A 130 6.34 -5.19 -2.96
N VAL A 131 5.09 -5.02 -2.50
CA VAL A 131 4.16 -3.99 -2.96
C VAL A 131 3.94 -2.97 -1.85
N GLY A 132 3.87 -1.69 -2.19
CA GLY A 132 3.82 -0.56 -1.27
C GLY A 132 2.50 -0.40 -0.49
N PHE A 133 2.11 -1.37 0.33
CA PHE A 133 0.94 -1.30 1.23
C PHE A 133 1.35 -0.88 2.65
N ASN A 134 2.12 0.19 2.80
CA ASN A 134 2.73 0.63 4.05
C ASN A 134 1.75 0.83 5.22
N TYR A 135 0.47 1.19 4.97
CA TYR A 135 -0.51 1.35 6.05
C TYR A 135 -0.74 0.07 6.84
N LEU A 136 -0.64 -1.10 6.20
CA LEU A 136 -0.76 -2.40 6.87
C LEU A 136 0.36 -2.67 7.87
N CYS A 137 1.46 -1.93 7.81
CA CYS A 137 2.56 -2.00 8.76
C CYS A 137 2.30 -1.23 10.06
N ASN A 138 1.12 -0.62 10.22
CA ASN A 138 0.74 0.07 11.44
C ASN A 138 0.58 -0.93 12.61
N PRO A 139 1.25 -0.71 13.78
CA PRO A 139 1.12 -1.58 14.95
C PRO A 139 -0.32 -1.78 15.42
N MET A 140 -1.18 -0.75 15.27
CA MET A 140 -2.59 -0.86 15.66
C MET A 140 -3.43 -1.72 14.70
N ILE A 141 -3.07 -1.76 13.41
CA ILE A 141 -3.67 -2.67 12.44
C ILE A 141 -3.20 -4.11 12.69
N THR A 142 -1.93 -4.29 13.04
CA THR A 142 -1.40 -5.59 13.46
C THR A 142 -2.10 -6.08 14.72
N LEU A 143 -2.23 -5.24 15.74
CA LEU A 143 -2.99 -5.55 16.96
C LEU A 143 -4.44 -5.93 16.64
N ALA A 144 -5.11 -5.18 15.76
CA ALA A 144 -6.48 -5.52 15.34
C ALA A 144 -6.56 -6.92 14.73
N LYS A 145 -5.61 -7.29 13.87
CA LYS A 145 -5.50 -8.64 13.29
C LYS A 145 -5.30 -9.72 14.36
N GLU A 146 -4.41 -9.47 15.33
CA GLU A 146 -4.14 -10.38 16.44
C GLU A 146 -5.38 -10.60 17.31
N MET A 147 -6.11 -9.53 17.65
CA MET A 147 -7.36 -9.59 18.43
C MET A 147 -8.46 -10.36 17.69
N ILE A 148 -8.57 -10.18 16.36
CA ILE A 148 -9.50 -10.94 15.52
C ILE A 148 -9.12 -12.42 15.53
N ALA A 149 -7.84 -12.74 15.25
CA ALA A 149 -7.34 -14.11 15.23
C ALA A 149 -7.42 -14.80 16.60
N GLY A 150 -7.21 -14.04 17.68
CA GLY A 150 -7.37 -14.48 19.08
C GLY A 150 -8.83 -14.71 19.50
N GLY A 151 -9.80 -14.39 18.64
CA GLY A 151 -11.25 -14.63 18.88
C GLY A 151 -11.86 -13.65 19.89
N GLU A 152 -11.23 -12.51 20.16
CA GLU A 152 -11.76 -11.51 21.09
C GLU A 152 -13.08 -10.90 20.61
N LEU A 153 -13.26 -10.82 19.28
CA LEU A 153 -14.51 -10.34 18.66
C LEU A 153 -15.57 -11.46 18.53
N GLY A 154 -15.19 -12.72 18.72
CA GLY A 154 -16.05 -13.88 18.46
C GLY A 154 -16.24 -14.11 16.94
N GLU A 155 -17.42 -14.58 16.53
CA GLU A 155 -17.78 -14.73 15.12
C GLU A 155 -17.85 -13.34 14.44
N ILE A 156 -17.08 -13.13 13.40
CA ILE A 156 -17.10 -11.87 12.66
C ILE A 156 -18.35 -11.82 11.79
N ARG A 157 -19.07 -10.71 11.86
CA ARG A 157 -20.37 -10.51 11.19
C ARG A 157 -20.31 -9.47 10.09
N SER A 158 -19.67 -8.33 10.35
CA SER A 158 -19.61 -7.26 9.38
C SER A 158 -18.29 -6.48 9.40
N TYR A 159 -17.96 -5.91 8.24
CA TYR A 159 -16.80 -5.07 7.99
C TYR A 159 -17.23 -3.79 7.28
N ARG A 160 -16.59 -2.68 7.61
CA ARG A 160 -16.61 -1.44 6.84
C ARG A 160 -15.20 -0.95 6.69
N GLY A 161 -14.78 -0.63 5.45
CA GLY A 161 -13.47 -0.07 5.17
C GLY A 161 -13.61 1.08 4.19
N ILE A 162 -13.00 2.21 4.50
CA ILE A 162 -13.06 3.42 3.67
C ILE A 162 -11.65 3.98 3.55
N HIS A 163 -11.28 4.38 2.33
CA HIS A 163 -10.15 5.29 2.13
C HIS A 163 -10.65 6.49 1.34
N ALA A 164 -10.81 7.62 2.03
CA ALA A 164 -11.40 8.83 1.46
C ALA A 164 -10.55 10.07 1.74
N GLU A 165 -10.31 10.84 0.69
CA GLU A 165 -9.55 12.09 0.69
C GLU A 165 -10.21 13.12 -0.24
N ASP A 166 -9.77 14.38 -0.22
CA ASP A 166 -10.36 15.44 -1.05
C ASP A 166 -9.40 16.07 -2.07
N TYR A 167 -8.23 15.47 -2.27
CA TYR A 167 -7.17 16.06 -3.11
C TYR A 167 -7.53 16.13 -4.62
N MET A 168 -8.58 15.44 -5.06
CA MET A 168 -9.12 15.51 -6.42
C MET A 168 -10.51 16.20 -6.49
N SER A 169 -10.97 16.81 -5.40
CA SER A 169 -12.34 17.39 -5.33
C SER A 169 -12.52 18.67 -6.15
N ASN A 170 -11.46 19.40 -6.47
CA ASN A 170 -11.52 20.59 -7.28
C ASN A 170 -11.49 20.25 -8.78
N ALA A 171 -12.59 20.43 -9.49
CA ALA A 171 -12.69 20.14 -10.93
C ALA A 171 -11.77 21.00 -11.82
N ASN A 172 -11.26 22.14 -11.30
CA ASN A 172 -10.35 23.02 -12.01
C ASN A 172 -8.87 22.60 -11.92
N ASP A 173 -8.56 21.57 -11.12
CA ASP A 173 -7.20 21.06 -11.04
C ASP A 173 -6.85 20.30 -12.33
N PRO A 174 -5.59 20.38 -12.79
CA PRO A 174 -5.20 19.84 -14.07
C PRO A 174 -5.34 18.31 -14.14
N PHE A 175 -5.53 17.79 -15.35
CA PHE A 175 -5.45 16.36 -15.64
C PHE A 175 -4.07 15.82 -15.25
N THR A 176 -4.03 14.71 -14.53
CA THR A 176 -2.81 13.99 -14.14
C THR A 176 -2.86 12.54 -14.62
N PHE A 177 -1.76 11.81 -14.50
CA PHE A 177 -1.69 10.38 -14.83
C PHE A 177 -2.73 9.53 -14.07
N ARG A 178 -3.20 9.97 -12.90
CA ARG A 178 -4.24 9.27 -12.11
C ARG A 178 -5.61 9.25 -12.79
N HIS A 179 -5.89 10.26 -13.62
CA HIS A 179 -7.14 10.37 -14.38
C HIS A 179 -7.10 9.59 -15.71
N ASP A 180 -5.92 9.11 -16.11
CA ASP A 180 -5.76 8.20 -17.23
C ASP A 180 -6.30 6.80 -16.85
N PRO A 181 -6.88 6.02 -17.78
CA PRO A 181 -7.29 4.64 -17.52
C PRO A 181 -6.20 3.77 -16.90
N ALA A 182 -4.93 3.97 -17.29
CA ALA A 182 -3.78 3.28 -16.69
C ALA A 182 -3.47 3.76 -15.27
N GLY A 183 -3.96 4.93 -14.85
CA GLY A 183 -3.89 5.43 -13.46
C GLY A 183 -4.89 4.73 -12.54
N GLY A 184 -6.02 4.26 -13.09
CA GLY A 184 -6.97 3.34 -12.45
C GLY A 184 -8.04 3.98 -11.58
N GLY A 185 -8.08 5.31 -11.39
CA GLY A 185 -9.13 6.00 -10.62
C GLY A 185 -9.00 5.85 -9.10
N ALA A 186 -10.02 6.34 -8.39
CA ALA A 186 -10.07 6.33 -6.94
C ALA A 186 -10.09 4.91 -6.34
N LEU A 187 -10.74 3.96 -7.03
CA LEU A 187 -10.77 2.57 -6.58
C LEU A 187 -9.38 1.95 -6.59
N ALA A 188 -8.57 2.19 -7.62
CA ALA A 188 -7.21 1.67 -7.70
C ALA A 188 -6.24 2.44 -6.80
N ASP A 189 -6.36 3.77 -6.71
CA ASP A 189 -5.44 4.58 -5.91
C ASP A 189 -5.70 4.46 -4.39
N LEU A 190 -6.94 4.68 -3.96
CA LEU A 190 -7.33 4.65 -2.55
C LEU A 190 -8.01 3.34 -2.14
N GLY A 191 -8.94 2.85 -2.97
CA GLY A 191 -9.68 1.62 -2.68
C GLY A 191 -8.79 0.39 -2.56
N SER A 192 -7.63 0.34 -3.25
CA SER A 192 -6.64 -0.73 -3.10
C SER A 192 -6.17 -0.90 -1.66
N HIS A 193 -5.93 0.18 -0.92
CA HIS A 193 -5.56 0.13 0.50
C HIS A 193 -6.69 -0.40 1.37
N ALA A 194 -7.93 0.05 1.12
CA ALA A 194 -9.10 -0.42 1.88
C ALA A 194 -9.37 -1.91 1.63
N LEU A 195 -9.20 -2.40 0.38
CA LEU A 195 -9.30 -3.80 0.01
C LEU A 195 -8.18 -4.64 0.65
N ALA A 196 -6.93 -4.14 0.60
CA ALA A 196 -5.79 -4.79 1.22
C ALA A 196 -5.98 -4.92 2.75
N THR A 197 -6.50 -3.87 3.41
CA THR A 197 -6.83 -3.91 4.84
C THR A 197 -7.94 -4.91 5.14
N ALA A 198 -8.98 -4.97 4.30
CA ALA A 198 -10.06 -5.93 4.46
C ALA A 198 -9.56 -7.39 4.39
N GLU A 199 -8.77 -7.74 3.36
CA GLU A 199 -8.22 -9.10 3.25
C GLU A 199 -7.13 -9.39 4.30
N PHE A 200 -6.35 -8.41 4.70
CA PHE A 200 -5.37 -8.56 5.78
C PHE A 200 -6.02 -8.93 7.11
N LEU A 201 -7.15 -8.31 7.45
CA LEU A 201 -7.85 -8.51 8.70
C LEU A 201 -8.75 -9.75 8.71
N LEU A 202 -9.50 -9.99 7.62
CA LEU A 202 -10.59 -10.97 7.61
C LEU A 202 -10.40 -12.13 6.64
N GLY A 203 -9.31 -12.13 5.87
CA GLY A 203 -9.06 -13.14 4.83
C GLY A 203 -9.77 -12.83 3.52
N GLU A 204 -9.81 -13.82 2.62
CA GLU A 204 -10.21 -13.62 1.23
C GLU A 204 -11.65 -13.13 1.04
N ILE A 205 -11.80 -12.12 0.19
CA ILE A 205 -13.09 -11.69 -0.38
C ILE A 205 -13.45 -12.67 -1.51
N LYS A 206 -14.64 -13.29 -1.44
CA LYS A 206 -15.12 -14.29 -2.41
C LYS A 206 -16.08 -13.73 -3.43
N GLU A 207 -16.87 -12.72 -3.06
CA GLU A 207 -17.85 -12.09 -3.95
C GLU A 207 -17.89 -10.60 -3.75
N VAL A 208 -18.12 -9.87 -4.84
CA VAL A 208 -18.23 -8.41 -4.84
C VAL A 208 -19.45 -7.93 -5.62
N MET A 209 -20.02 -6.81 -5.16
CA MET A 209 -21.04 -6.02 -5.87
C MET A 209 -20.55 -4.58 -5.90
N GLY A 210 -20.10 -4.12 -7.07
CA GLY A 210 -19.42 -2.84 -7.28
C GLY A 210 -20.34 -1.71 -7.71
N ASP A 211 -19.91 -0.47 -7.39
CA ASP A 211 -20.48 0.80 -7.87
C ASP A 211 -19.33 1.80 -8.05
N CYS A 212 -18.95 2.06 -9.31
CA CYS A 212 -17.89 3.00 -9.70
C CYS A 212 -18.51 4.22 -10.36
N ILE A 213 -18.22 5.41 -9.85
CA ILE A 213 -18.87 6.66 -10.23
C ILE A 213 -17.80 7.65 -10.70
N ASN A 214 -17.95 8.17 -11.92
CA ASN A 214 -17.22 9.32 -12.42
C ASN A 214 -18.09 10.56 -12.25
N LEU A 215 -17.66 11.51 -11.42
CA LEU A 215 -18.37 12.76 -11.12
C LEU A 215 -17.78 13.95 -11.89
N ILE A 216 -16.45 13.95 -12.10
CA ILE A 216 -15.73 15.03 -12.79
C ILE A 216 -15.26 14.47 -14.13
N SER A 217 -16.14 14.56 -15.14
CA SER A 217 -15.94 13.94 -16.45
C SER A 217 -14.87 14.60 -17.32
N GLU A 218 -14.41 15.82 -16.99
CA GLU A 218 -13.38 16.55 -17.72
C GLU A 218 -12.50 17.35 -16.76
N ARG A 219 -11.22 17.52 -17.13
CA ARG A 219 -10.28 18.37 -16.39
C ARG A 219 -9.42 19.19 -17.32
N PRO A 220 -8.96 20.39 -16.90
CA PRO A 220 -8.03 21.21 -17.66
C PRO A 220 -6.76 20.44 -18.02
N GLU A 221 -6.26 20.61 -19.25
CA GLU A 221 -4.98 20.06 -19.68
C GLU A 221 -3.88 21.12 -19.61
N ILE A 222 -2.67 20.71 -19.21
CA ILE A 222 -1.51 21.61 -19.23
C ILE A 222 -1.22 21.96 -20.70
N GLY A 223 -1.37 23.23 -21.06
CA GLY A 223 -1.26 23.68 -22.45
C GLY A 223 -2.57 24.20 -23.06
N GLY A 224 -3.68 24.04 -22.35
CA GLY A 224 -5.02 24.56 -22.68
C GLY A 224 -6.00 23.50 -23.17
N GLY A 225 -7.29 23.81 -22.99
CA GLY A 225 -8.38 22.87 -23.28
C GLY A 225 -8.71 21.97 -22.09
N ASN A 226 -9.66 21.05 -22.30
CA ASN A 226 -10.07 20.03 -21.33
C ASN A 226 -9.82 18.64 -21.90
N LYS A 227 -9.47 17.71 -21.02
CA LYS A 227 -9.32 16.30 -21.32
C LYS A 227 -10.36 15.47 -20.55
N ALA A 228 -11.00 14.54 -21.26
CA ALA A 228 -11.99 13.65 -20.67
C ALA A 228 -11.36 12.71 -19.62
N VAL A 229 -12.01 12.58 -18.46
CA VAL A 229 -11.68 11.64 -17.40
C VAL A 229 -12.54 10.40 -17.58
N GLN A 230 -11.92 9.22 -17.67
CA GLN A 230 -12.61 7.94 -17.91
C GLN A 230 -12.60 7.00 -16.70
N VAL A 231 -11.98 7.41 -15.59
CA VAL A 231 -11.88 6.63 -14.36
C VAL A 231 -12.88 7.10 -13.31
N ASP A 232 -13.08 6.30 -12.29
CA ASP A 232 -13.95 6.63 -11.17
C ASP A 232 -13.33 7.67 -10.23
N ASP A 233 -14.16 8.59 -9.72
CA ASP A 233 -13.87 9.46 -8.58
C ASP A 233 -14.25 8.80 -7.26
N ILE A 234 -15.18 7.85 -7.31
CA ILE A 234 -15.64 7.04 -6.18
C ILE A 234 -15.80 5.60 -6.65
N GLY A 235 -15.08 4.68 -6.04
CA GLY A 235 -15.25 3.25 -6.24
C GLY A 235 -15.72 2.58 -4.95
N ARG A 236 -16.84 1.85 -5.00
CA ARG A 236 -17.48 1.18 -3.85
C ARG A 236 -17.76 -0.27 -4.13
N ALA A 237 -17.75 -1.11 -3.09
CA ALA A 237 -18.23 -2.47 -3.21
C ALA A 237 -18.85 -2.99 -1.91
N PHE A 238 -19.98 -3.70 -2.02
CA PHE A 238 -20.34 -4.71 -1.06
C PHE A 238 -19.51 -5.96 -1.29
N VAL A 239 -19.03 -6.58 -0.21
CA VAL A 239 -18.15 -7.74 -0.27
C VAL A 239 -18.66 -8.87 0.63
N ARG A 240 -18.35 -10.13 0.26
CA ARG A 240 -18.52 -11.31 1.09
C ARG A 240 -17.20 -12.02 1.26
N PHE A 241 -16.85 -12.29 2.51
CA PHE A 241 -15.62 -12.97 2.87
C PHE A 241 -15.78 -14.49 2.90
N SER A 242 -14.66 -15.21 2.77
CA SER A 242 -14.62 -16.68 2.87
C SER A 242 -15.10 -17.22 4.23
N ASN A 243 -14.97 -16.42 5.30
CA ASN A 243 -15.41 -16.76 6.65
C ASN A 243 -16.92 -16.51 6.90
N GLY A 244 -17.68 -16.09 5.88
CA GLY A 244 -19.12 -15.81 5.94
C GLY A 244 -19.49 -14.39 6.36
N ALA A 245 -18.53 -13.56 6.77
CA ALA A 245 -18.78 -12.15 7.05
C ALA A 245 -19.15 -11.38 5.76
N SER A 246 -19.92 -10.31 5.90
CA SER A 246 -20.20 -9.38 4.81
C SER A 246 -19.64 -8.00 5.13
N GLY A 247 -19.42 -7.18 4.09
CA GLY A 247 -18.83 -5.87 4.32
C GLY A 247 -19.07 -4.88 3.20
N TYR A 248 -18.50 -3.70 3.41
CA TYR A 248 -18.50 -2.58 2.49
C TYR A 248 -17.07 -1.99 2.40
N VAL A 249 -16.64 -1.66 1.20
CA VAL A 249 -15.36 -1.01 0.94
C VAL A 249 -15.57 0.19 0.02
N GLU A 250 -14.88 1.30 0.29
CA GLU A 250 -14.91 2.53 -0.51
C GLU A 250 -13.49 3.09 -0.73
N GLY A 251 -13.20 3.51 -1.98
CA GLY A 251 -12.13 4.43 -2.35
C GLY A 251 -12.76 5.71 -2.91
N ASN A 252 -12.40 6.90 -2.38
CA ASN A 252 -13.05 8.16 -2.74
C ASN A 252 -12.06 9.33 -2.64
N TRP A 253 -11.68 9.93 -3.75
CA TRP A 253 -10.74 11.05 -3.76
C TRP A 253 -11.37 12.44 -3.89
N VAL A 254 -12.71 12.51 -3.86
CA VAL A 254 -13.49 13.77 -3.90
C VAL A 254 -14.29 14.01 -2.62
N ALA A 255 -13.91 13.36 -1.52
CA ALA A 255 -14.58 13.45 -0.22
C ALA A 255 -14.22 14.75 0.48
N THR A 256 -14.79 15.87 0.03
CA THR A 256 -14.48 17.23 0.53
C THR A 256 -14.42 17.31 2.05
N GLY A 257 -13.28 17.75 2.58
CA GLY A 257 -13.01 17.88 4.02
C GLY A 257 -12.24 16.70 4.63
N ARG A 258 -12.15 15.52 3.94
CA ARG A 258 -11.34 14.40 4.40
C ARG A 258 -9.90 14.52 3.88
N LYS A 259 -8.93 14.22 4.75
CA LYS A 259 -7.50 14.35 4.40
C LYS A 259 -6.81 12.99 4.33
N MET A 260 -7.13 12.07 5.22
CA MET A 260 -6.54 10.75 5.30
C MET A 260 -7.50 9.80 6.03
N GLN A 261 -8.76 9.75 5.61
CA GLN A 261 -9.74 8.85 6.18
C GLN A 261 -9.51 7.43 5.65
N HIS A 262 -8.47 6.75 6.15
CA HIS A 262 -8.30 5.31 5.98
C HIS A 262 -8.80 4.61 7.24
N ASP A 263 -10.10 4.32 7.25
CA ASP A 263 -10.83 3.81 8.40
C ASP A 263 -11.28 2.37 8.19
N PHE A 264 -11.37 1.61 9.29
CA PHE A 264 -12.14 0.36 9.29
C PHE A 264 -12.92 0.17 10.58
N GLU A 265 -14.03 -0.54 10.46
CA GLU A 265 -14.81 -1.11 11.56
C GLU A 265 -14.99 -2.62 11.33
N VAL A 266 -14.78 -3.40 12.40
CA VAL A 266 -15.04 -4.85 12.42
C VAL A 266 -16.00 -5.15 13.55
N HIS A 267 -17.14 -5.79 13.24
CA HIS A 267 -18.12 -6.16 14.24
C HIS A 267 -18.25 -7.69 14.31
N GLY A 268 -18.05 -8.21 15.53
CA GLY A 268 -18.22 -9.62 15.83
C GLY A 268 -19.33 -9.86 16.88
N SER A 269 -19.54 -11.13 17.21
CA SER A 269 -20.55 -11.53 18.20
C SER A 269 -20.21 -11.17 19.64
N LYS A 270 -18.92 -10.93 19.94
CA LYS A 270 -18.41 -10.65 21.31
C LYS A 270 -17.72 -9.30 21.44
N GLY A 271 -17.40 -8.64 20.34
CA GLY A 271 -16.69 -7.36 20.35
C GLY A 271 -16.72 -6.65 19.01
N ALA A 272 -16.18 -5.44 19.00
CA ALA A 272 -15.99 -4.63 17.80
C ALA A 272 -14.67 -3.85 17.87
N LEU A 273 -14.10 -3.57 16.71
CA LEU A 273 -12.94 -2.70 16.54
C LEU A 273 -13.28 -1.53 15.63
N PHE A 274 -12.70 -0.39 15.91
CA PHE A 274 -12.68 0.79 15.05
C PHE A 274 -11.28 1.39 15.00
N PHE A 275 -10.82 1.73 13.81
CA PHE A 275 -9.53 2.38 13.56
C PHE A 275 -9.71 3.51 12.55
N THR A 276 -8.92 4.58 12.69
CA THR A 276 -8.78 5.65 11.69
C THR A 276 -7.32 6.05 11.54
N GLN A 277 -6.86 6.16 10.29
CA GLN A 277 -5.49 6.60 9.98
C GLN A 277 -5.24 8.07 10.37
N GLU A 278 -6.29 8.90 10.45
CA GLU A 278 -6.18 10.28 10.96
C GLU A 278 -5.72 10.33 12.44
N ARG A 279 -5.85 9.18 13.16
CA ARG A 279 -5.34 8.94 14.52
C ARG A 279 -4.64 7.59 14.60
N LEU A 280 -3.65 7.42 13.75
CA LEU A 280 -3.00 6.14 13.45
C LEU A 280 -2.34 5.44 14.66
N ASN A 281 -2.18 6.13 15.79
CA ASN A 281 -1.63 5.57 17.03
C ASN A 281 -2.72 5.12 18.03
N GLU A 282 -3.96 5.00 17.59
CA GLU A 282 -5.10 4.62 18.42
C GLU A 282 -5.91 3.49 17.79
N LEU A 283 -6.32 2.50 18.59
CA LEU A 283 -7.31 1.48 18.22
C LEU A 283 -8.43 1.52 19.23
N HIS A 284 -9.67 1.47 18.76
CA HIS A 284 -10.85 1.45 19.62
C HIS A 284 -11.44 0.04 19.68
N PHE A 285 -11.64 -0.46 20.89
CA PHE A 285 -12.18 -1.80 21.15
C PHE A 285 -13.42 -1.76 22.03
N TYR A 286 -14.47 -2.46 21.62
CA TYR A 286 -15.66 -2.72 22.41
C TYR A 286 -15.75 -4.20 22.77
N SER A 287 -16.11 -4.52 24.04
CA SER A 287 -16.30 -5.89 24.50
C SER A 287 -17.68 -6.10 25.12
N THR A 288 -18.36 -7.20 24.73
CA THR A 288 -19.59 -7.62 25.37
C THR A 288 -19.40 -8.17 26.78
N LYS A 289 -18.14 -8.50 27.17
CA LYS A 289 -17.78 -8.99 28.51
C LYS A 289 -17.83 -7.89 29.56
N ASP A 290 -17.76 -6.63 29.15
CA ASP A 290 -17.85 -5.51 30.08
C ASP A 290 -19.24 -5.45 30.73
N ALA A 291 -19.30 -4.96 31.98
CA ALA A 291 -20.58 -4.79 32.70
C ALA A 291 -21.53 -3.87 31.90
N ARG A 292 -22.82 -4.21 31.84
CA ARG A 292 -23.81 -3.52 30.98
C ARG A 292 -23.78 -2.00 31.07
N GLY A 293 -23.68 -1.44 32.28
CA GLY A 293 -23.63 0.01 32.50
C GLY A 293 -22.27 0.67 32.21
N ARG A 294 -21.29 -0.11 31.76
CA ARG A 294 -19.91 0.38 31.47
C ARG A 294 -19.46 0.02 30.06
N ARG A 295 -20.35 -0.49 29.22
CA ARG A 295 -20.03 -0.85 27.83
C ARG A 295 -19.85 0.41 27.00
N GLY A 296 -18.74 0.46 26.26
CA GLY A 296 -18.40 1.53 25.34
C GLY A 296 -17.12 1.18 24.59
N PHE A 297 -16.82 1.88 23.52
CA PHE A 297 -15.49 1.78 22.92
C PHE A 297 -14.45 2.35 23.87
N ARG A 298 -13.47 1.53 24.24
CA ARG A 298 -12.26 1.98 24.92
C ARG A 298 -11.15 2.20 23.93
N LYS A 299 -10.38 3.26 24.12
CA LYS A 299 -9.20 3.57 23.34
C LYS A 299 -8.01 2.74 23.83
N ILE A 300 -7.28 2.14 22.91
CA ILE A 300 -5.97 1.52 23.12
C ILE A 300 -4.97 2.42 22.42
N GLU A 301 -4.01 2.98 23.13
CA GLU A 301 -2.94 3.81 22.58
C GLU A 301 -1.75 2.96 22.20
N ALA A 302 -1.10 3.27 21.08
CA ALA A 302 0.13 2.62 20.67
C ALA A 302 1.21 2.81 21.74
N ALA A 303 1.89 1.73 22.08
CA ALA A 303 2.87 1.65 23.15
C ALA A 303 4.01 0.69 22.76
N PRO A 304 5.15 0.70 23.48
CA PRO A 304 6.27 -0.20 23.20
C PRO A 304 5.92 -1.69 23.15
N ASP A 305 4.85 -2.12 23.83
CA ASP A 305 4.34 -3.49 23.80
C ASP A 305 3.71 -3.88 22.46
N HIS A 306 3.37 -2.91 21.61
CA HIS A 306 2.83 -3.12 20.27
C HIS A 306 3.97 -3.07 19.24
N TYR A 307 4.57 -4.23 18.97
CA TYR A 307 5.66 -4.31 17.97
C TYR A 307 5.21 -3.79 16.59
N PRO A 308 6.03 -2.97 15.91
CA PRO A 308 7.38 -2.52 16.27
C PRO A 308 7.45 -1.10 16.87
N TYR A 309 6.37 -0.58 17.45
CA TYR A 309 6.33 0.77 18.04
C TYR A 309 7.51 1.05 18.98
N GLY A 310 7.87 0.08 19.82
CA GLY A 310 8.98 0.20 20.78
C GLY A 310 10.36 0.41 20.15
N ASN A 311 10.52 0.11 18.86
CA ASN A 311 11.77 0.39 18.14
C ASN A 311 11.94 1.89 17.85
N PHE A 312 10.84 2.63 17.71
CA PHE A 312 10.81 4.07 17.43
C PHE A 312 10.64 4.90 18.70
N CYS A 313 9.79 4.45 19.61
CA CYS A 313 9.32 5.22 20.76
C CYS A 313 9.42 4.43 22.04
N VAL A 314 10.10 5.00 23.05
CA VAL A 314 10.36 4.32 24.33
C VAL A 314 9.17 4.32 25.29
N ALA A 315 8.13 5.12 25.02
CA ALA A 315 6.94 5.27 25.87
C ALA A 315 5.70 5.58 25.03
N PRO A 316 4.48 5.29 25.54
CA PRO A 316 3.23 5.73 24.91
C PRO A 316 3.19 7.25 24.73
N GLY A 317 2.44 7.73 23.72
CA GLY A 317 2.22 9.16 23.46
C GLY A 317 3.29 9.87 22.62
N HIS A 318 4.45 9.24 22.33
CA HIS A 318 5.47 9.81 21.44
C HIS A 318 5.07 9.75 19.97
N GLN A 319 4.20 8.82 19.60
CA GLN A 319 3.61 8.60 18.28
C GLN A 319 4.60 8.27 17.16
N ILE A 320 4.16 7.40 16.26
CA ILE A 320 4.79 7.13 14.95
C ILE A 320 3.94 7.78 13.85
N GLY A 321 4.53 8.01 12.66
CA GLY A 321 3.90 8.67 11.53
C GLY A 321 4.01 7.87 10.22
N PHE A 322 3.53 8.48 9.13
CA PHE A 322 3.50 7.88 7.79
C PHE A 322 4.86 7.30 7.35
N ASN A 323 5.94 8.07 7.54
CA ASN A 323 7.27 7.65 7.12
C ASN A 323 7.82 6.48 7.97
N ASP A 324 7.41 6.39 9.24
CA ASP A 324 7.80 5.27 10.10
C ASP A 324 7.14 3.96 9.61
N LEU A 325 5.89 4.02 9.11
CA LEU A 325 5.24 2.86 8.50
C LEU A 325 6.01 2.36 7.26
N LYS A 326 6.55 3.28 6.45
CA LYS A 326 7.40 2.92 5.30
C LYS A 326 8.72 2.28 5.76
N ALA A 327 9.31 2.75 6.86
CA ALA A 327 10.51 2.13 7.43
C ALA A 327 10.23 0.71 7.97
N ILE A 328 9.07 0.48 8.58
CA ILE A 328 8.65 -0.86 9.04
C ILE A 328 8.47 -1.81 7.84
N GLU A 329 7.80 -1.35 6.79
CA GLU A 329 7.58 -2.12 5.57
C GLU A 329 8.90 -2.54 4.93
N ILE A 330 9.83 -1.59 4.77
CA ILE A 330 11.16 -1.84 4.21
C ILE A 330 11.98 -2.78 5.10
N ALA A 331 11.92 -2.63 6.42
CA ALA A 331 12.60 -3.55 7.33
C ALA A 331 12.11 -4.99 7.16
N GLY A 332 10.81 -5.20 7.02
CA GLY A 332 10.21 -6.51 6.72
C GLY A 332 10.71 -7.07 5.38
N TYR A 333 10.73 -6.26 4.34
CA TYR A 333 11.22 -6.65 3.02
C TYR A 333 12.70 -7.02 3.01
N LEU A 334 13.56 -6.22 3.63
CA LEU A 334 14.98 -6.53 3.75
C LEU A 334 15.23 -7.83 4.54
N ASN A 335 14.46 -8.08 5.60
CA ASN A 335 14.53 -9.35 6.33
C ASN A 335 14.08 -10.53 5.47
N ALA A 336 13.08 -10.36 4.60
CA ALA A 336 12.63 -11.39 3.67
C ALA A 336 13.71 -11.72 2.62
N ILE A 337 14.41 -10.72 2.08
CA ILE A 337 15.55 -10.92 1.18
C ILE A 337 16.65 -11.73 1.86
N MET A 338 16.91 -11.47 3.13
CA MET A 338 17.91 -12.16 3.93
C MET A 338 17.46 -13.56 4.42
N GLY A 339 16.24 -13.99 4.07
CA GLY A 339 15.71 -15.31 4.41
C GLY A 339 15.22 -15.46 5.85
N ASN A 340 15.07 -14.36 6.61
CA ASN A 340 14.66 -14.38 8.02
C ASN A 340 13.14 -14.39 8.22
N SER A 341 12.37 -13.98 7.21
CA SER A 341 10.91 -13.90 7.25
C SER A 341 10.31 -14.06 5.85
N PRO A 342 9.02 -14.39 5.72
CA PRO A 342 8.32 -14.21 4.44
C PRO A 342 8.22 -12.73 4.07
N GLU A 343 7.96 -12.45 2.79
CA GLU A 343 7.65 -11.10 2.32
C GLU A 343 6.39 -10.56 3.00
N PRO A 344 6.39 -9.32 3.52
CA PRO A 344 5.21 -8.74 4.15
C PRO A 344 4.00 -8.66 3.20
N PHE A 345 4.21 -8.13 2.01
CA PHE A 345 3.20 -7.95 0.97
C PHE A 345 3.83 -8.17 -0.40
N SER A 346 3.93 -9.44 -0.82
CA SER A 346 4.54 -9.81 -2.10
C SER A 346 3.67 -9.41 -3.30
N PHE A 347 4.19 -9.59 -4.52
CA PHE A 347 3.42 -9.40 -5.75
C PHE A 347 2.15 -10.26 -5.81
N ARG A 348 2.11 -11.40 -5.13
CA ARG A 348 0.91 -12.23 -5.02
C ARG A 348 -0.24 -11.49 -4.35
N GLN A 349 0.02 -10.74 -3.25
CA GLN A 349 -1.00 -9.89 -2.62
C GLN A 349 -1.38 -8.72 -3.52
N GLY A 350 -0.40 -8.06 -4.17
CA GLY A 350 -0.68 -6.99 -5.14
C GLY A 350 -1.56 -7.44 -6.30
N MET A 351 -1.23 -8.61 -6.89
CA MET A 351 -2.04 -9.25 -7.93
C MET A 351 -3.47 -9.55 -7.45
N ARG A 352 -3.61 -10.05 -6.22
CA ARG A 352 -4.91 -10.34 -5.63
C ARG A 352 -5.77 -9.09 -5.50
N ILE A 353 -5.18 -7.98 -5.03
CA ILE A 353 -5.89 -6.71 -4.93
C ILE A 353 -6.28 -6.17 -6.31
N GLN A 354 -5.40 -6.28 -7.31
CA GLN A 354 -5.73 -5.87 -8.68
C GLN A 354 -6.88 -6.70 -9.26
N HIS A 355 -6.94 -8.01 -8.98
CA HIS A 355 -8.08 -8.86 -9.36
C HIS A 355 -9.40 -8.37 -8.74
N LEU A 356 -9.38 -8.00 -7.45
CA LEU A 356 -10.56 -7.43 -6.78
C LEU A 356 -11.01 -6.13 -7.44
N ILE A 357 -10.08 -5.23 -7.77
CA ILE A 357 -10.38 -3.95 -8.44
C ILE A 357 -11.10 -4.21 -9.77
N GLU A 358 -10.55 -5.07 -10.65
CA GLU A 358 -11.20 -5.40 -11.93
C GLU A 358 -12.57 -6.07 -11.76
N LYS A 359 -12.72 -6.94 -10.76
CA LYS A 359 -14.02 -7.56 -10.45
C LYS A 359 -15.05 -6.55 -9.98
N ILE A 360 -14.66 -5.58 -9.17
CA ILE A 360 -15.53 -4.49 -8.71
C ILE A 360 -15.95 -3.61 -9.89
N GLN A 361 -15.02 -3.19 -10.74
CA GLN A 361 -15.32 -2.41 -11.96
C GLN A 361 -16.27 -3.17 -12.89
N LYS A 362 -15.99 -4.46 -13.14
CA LYS A 362 -16.85 -5.32 -13.95
C LYS A 362 -18.24 -5.50 -13.33
N SER A 363 -18.31 -5.65 -12.01
CA SER A 363 -19.56 -5.75 -11.27
C SER A 363 -20.38 -4.47 -11.39
N SER A 364 -19.76 -3.31 -11.25
CA SER A 364 -20.39 -2.00 -11.45
C SER A 364 -21.02 -1.89 -12.84
N ASN A 365 -20.28 -2.25 -13.89
CA ASN A 365 -20.75 -2.18 -15.28
C ASN A 365 -21.91 -3.16 -15.57
N THR A 366 -21.87 -4.36 -14.97
CA THR A 366 -22.87 -5.41 -15.20
C THR A 366 -24.01 -5.41 -14.19
N ARG A 367 -23.90 -4.62 -13.11
CA ARG A 367 -24.87 -4.53 -12.00
C ARG A 367 -25.21 -5.89 -11.39
N ARG A 368 -24.19 -6.73 -11.18
CA ARG A 368 -24.34 -8.11 -10.66
C ARG A 368 -23.25 -8.42 -9.65
N TRP A 369 -23.59 -9.29 -8.70
CA TRP A 369 -22.57 -9.94 -7.87
C TRP A 369 -21.64 -10.78 -8.75
N LEU A 370 -20.36 -10.71 -8.51
CA LEU A 370 -19.35 -11.50 -9.18
C LEU A 370 -18.51 -12.26 -8.16
N SER A 371 -18.21 -13.51 -8.48
CA SER A 371 -17.21 -14.29 -7.75
C SER A 371 -15.79 -13.82 -8.13
N VAL A 372 -14.88 -13.88 -7.16
CA VAL A 372 -13.48 -13.45 -7.27
C VAL A 372 -12.56 -14.67 -7.33
#